data_66685d45ad5b7f29188765da66ed8218
#
_entry.id   66685d45ad5b7f29188765da66ed8218
#
_cell.length_a   1.000
_cell.length_b   1.000
_cell.length_c   1.000
_cell.angle_alpha   90.00
_cell.angle_beta   90.00
_cell.angle_gamma   90.00
#
_symmetry.space_group_name_H-M   'P 1'
#
loop_
_entity.id
_entity.type
_entity.pdbx_description
1 polymer ?
#
loop_
_entity_poly.entity_id
_entity_poly.type
_entity_poly.pdbx_seq_one_letter_code
_entity_poly.pdbx_strand_id
1 'polypeptide(L)'
;MNAVIKYPGAKWSLAEWIIGHFPPHHSYLEPFFGSGAVLFTKQRSNIETVNDLDGNVVNLFNWIRNDPERLARAIYWTPYARDVYDRAWAAQHTETDPFQRAVDFYVRMMMGHGFRTTGEKVGWKNDVQGREAAYAAGYWCKTPEVVYQAAERLRGVQIENRPAVELIRRFNFPNVLIYADPPYLLETRHGKQYRCEMSQKDHVDLLDALKAHRGPVILSGYESDLYDDALTGWYRDEATAIAQTATKRKEVLWMNFEPQGIQERMF
;
A
#
# COMPACT_ATOMS: atom_id res chain seq x y z
N MET A 1 10.42 -1.11 -10.41
CA MET A 1 10.38 0.31 -9.96
C MET A 1 10.72 0.38 -8.49
N ASN A 2 11.33 1.45 -8.00
CA ASN A 2 11.51 1.65 -6.55
C ASN A 2 10.18 2.00 -5.87
N ALA A 3 10.10 1.81 -4.54
CA ALA A 3 8.92 2.17 -3.78
C ALA A 3 8.57 3.67 -3.95
N VAL A 4 7.33 3.96 -4.33
CA VAL A 4 6.86 5.33 -4.53
C VAL A 4 6.85 6.09 -3.21
N ILE A 5 6.29 5.46 -2.18
CA ILE A 5 6.33 5.94 -0.80
C ILE A 5 6.64 4.78 0.14
N LYS A 6 7.24 5.11 1.27
CA LYS A 6 7.38 4.21 2.40
C LYS A 6 6.09 4.26 3.19
N TYR A 7 5.38 3.13 3.30
CA TYR A 7 4.05 3.05 3.89
C TYR A 7 3.95 1.84 4.82
N PRO A 8 3.16 1.88 5.91
CA PRO A 8 2.96 0.72 6.76
C PRO A 8 2.43 -0.48 5.95
N GLY A 9 2.94 -1.66 6.22
CA GLY A 9 2.46 -2.88 5.57
C GLY A 9 2.78 -3.01 4.07
N ALA A 10 3.60 -2.12 3.50
CA ALA A 10 3.91 -2.13 2.07
C ALA A 10 4.45 -3.48 1.59
N LYS A 11 3.90 -3.99 0.50
CA LYS A 11 4.16 -5.34 -0.04
C LYS A 11 5.28 -5.42 -1.09
N TRP A 12 6.21 -4.43 -1.14
CA TRP A 12 7.24 -4.38 -2.18
C TRP A 12 8.09 -5.65 -2.29
N SER A 13 8.43 -6.29 -1.17
CA SER A 13 9.21 -7.53 -1.17
C SER A 13 8.39 -8.78 -1.50
N LEU A 14 7.08 -8.70 -1.42
CA LEU A 14 6.16 -9.80 -1.64
C LEU A 14 5.31 -9.64 -2.91
N ALA A 15 5.42 -8.49 -3.59
CA ALA A 15 4.56 -8.16 -4.73
C ALA A 15 4.62 -9.20 -5.85
N GLU A 16 5.82 -9.70 -6.19
CA GLU A 16 5.98 -10.74 -7.22
C GLU A 16 5.35 -12.06 -6.81
N TRP A 17 5.49 -12.46 -5.53
CA TRP A 17 4.84 -13.65 -5.01
C TRP A 17 3.32 -13.52 -5.06
N ILE A 18 2.75 -12.38 -4.62
CA ILE A 18 1.31 -12.11 -4.67
C ILE A 18 0.80 -12.17 -6.11
N ILE A 19 1.49 -11.51 -7.03
CA ILE A 19 1.12 -11.45 -8.46
C ILE A 19 1.21 -12.83 -9.11
N GLY A 20 2.12 -13.68 -8.65
CA GLY A 20 2.25 -15.06 -9.11
C GLY A 20 0.98 -15.91 -8.92
N HIS A 21 0.08 -15.49 -8.02
CA HIS A 21 -1.22 -16.14 -7.78
C HIS A 21 -2.37 -15.54 -8.60
N PHE A 22 -2.13 -14.46 -9.37
CA PHE A 22 -3.21 -13.80 -10.09
C PHE A 22 -3.74 -14.66 -11.24
N PRO A 23 -5.03 -14.99 -11.24
CA PRO A 23 -5.65 -15.68 -12.37
C PRO A 23 -5.86 -14.70 -13.53
N PRO A 24 -6.14 -15.19 -14.74
CA PRO A 24 -6.61 -14.34 -15.83
C PRO A 24 -7.82 -13.50 -15.42
N HIS A 25 -7.76 -12.19 -15.67
CA HIS A 25 -8.82 -11.25 -15.33
C HIS A 25 -8.85 -10.09 -16.32
N HIS A 26 -10.02 -9.49 -16.49
CA HIS A 26 -10.18 -8.30 -17.33
C HIS A 26 -9.97 -7.02 -16.53
N SER A 27 -10.54 -6.97 -15.33
CA SER A 27 -10.52 -5.79 -14.48
C SER A 27 -9.87 -6.11 -13.13
N TYR A 28 -9.19 -5.11 -12.56
CA TYR A 28 -8.46 -5.21 -11.30
C TYR A 28 -8.94 -4.14 -10.32
N LEU A 29 -9.22 -4.55 -9.09
CA LEU A 29 -9.54 -3.65 -7.99
C LEU A 29 -8.58 -3.88 -6.81
N GLU A 30 -7.92 -2.81 -6.35
CA GLU A 30 -7.10 -2.76 -5.13
C GLU A 30 -7.74 -1.79 -4.14
N PRO A 31 -8.63 -2.26 -3.23
CA PRO A 31 -9.43 -1.39 -2.36
C PRO A 31 -8.67 -0.80 -1.19
N PHE A 32 -7.44 -1.28 -0.91
CA PHE A 32 -6.52 -0.79 0.12
C PHE A 32 -5.16 -0.52 -0.52
N PHE A 33 -5.02 0.64 -1.17
CA PHE A 33 -3.90 0.92 -2.06
C PHE A 33 -2.56 1.16 -1.34
N GLY A 34 -2.59 1.90 -0.22
CA GLY A 34 -1.39 2.22 0.55
C GLY A 34 -0.25 2.77 -0.30
N SER A 35 0.83 1.99 -0.45
CA SER A 35 1.99 2.35 -1.29
C SER A 35 1.86 1.93 -2.76
N GLY A 36 0.81 1.17 -3.12
CA GLY A 36 0.59 0.66 -4.46
C GLY A 36 1.56 -0.41 -4.94
N ALA A 37 2.23 -1.12 -4.03
CA ALA A 37 3.30 -2.04 -4.37
C ALA A 37 2.87 -3.09 -5.41
N VAL A 38 1.66 -3.62 -5.30
CA VAL A 38 1.15 -4.65 -6.21
C VAL A 38 0.79 -4.03 -7.56
N LEU A 39 0.05 -2.90 -7.60
CA LEU A 39 -0.25 -2.21 -8.86
C LEU A 39 1.01 -1.84 -9.63
N PHE A 40 2.02 -1.29 -8.95
CA PHE A 40 3.25 -0.81 -9.59
C PHE A 40 4.16 -1.95 -10.08
N THR A 41 3.95 -3.18 -9.61
CA THR A 41 4.74 -4.35 -10.00
C THR A 41 4.03 -5.18 -11.05
N LYS A 42 2.70 -5.31 -10.98
CA LYS A 42 1.92 -6.14 -11.92
C LYS A 42 1.87 -5.58 -13.33
N GLN A 43 1.64 -6.45 -14.29
CA GLN A 43 1.27 -6.04 -15.65
C GLN A 43 -0.10 -5.33 -15.66
N ARG A 44 -0.31 -4.45 -16.65
CA ARG A 44 -1.59 -3.74 -16.78
C ARG A 44 -2.74 -4.71 -17.06
N SER A 45 -3.86 -4.48 -16.36
CA SER A 45 -5.16 -5.03 -16.73
C SER A 45 -5.90 -4.04 -17.65
N ASN A 46 -6.95 -4.48 -18.33
CA ASN A 46 -7.72 -3.61 -19.23
C ASN A 46 -8.37 -2.43 -18.47
N ILE A 47 -8.85 -2.71 -17.26
CA ILE A 47 -9.39 -1.71 -16.35
C ILE A 47 -8.72 -1.89 -14.99
N GLU A 48 -8.18 -0.82 -14.44
CA GLU A 48 -7.54 -0.83 -13.13
C GLU A 48 -8.12 0.26 -12.25
N THR A 49 -8.55 -0.12 -11.05
CA THR A 49 -9.07 0.80 -10.05
C THR A 49 -8.34 0.57 -8.73
N VAL A 50 -7.87 1.66 -8.16
CA VAL A 50 -7.23 1.67 -6.83
C VAL A 50 -8.02 2.57 -5.91
N ASN A 51 -8.02 2.25 -4.63
CA ASN A 51 -8.74 3.00 -3.62
C ASN A 51 -7.96 3.04 -2.31
N ASP A 52 -8.06 4.13 -1.61
CA ASP A 52 -7.65 4.20 -0.22
C ASP A 52 -8.64 5.06 0.57
N LEU A 53 -8.89 4.68 1.82
CA LEU A 53 -9.74 5.48 2.71
C LEU A 53 -8.98 6.69 3.27
N ASP A 54 -7.63 6.63 3.37
CA ASP A 54 -6.81 7.77 3.76
C ASP A 54 -6.72 8.78 2.60
N GLY A 55 -7.46 9.88 2.72
CA GLY A 55 -7.44 10.97 1.75
C GLY A 55 -6.05 11.58 1.50
N ASN A 56 -5.04 11.39 2.36
CA ASN A 56 -3.67 11.84 2.09
C ASN A 56 -2.98 10.93 1.06
N VAL A 57 -3.24 9.63 1.11
CA VAL A 57 -2.76 8.69 0.09
C VAL A 57 -3.36 9.06 -1.26
N VAL A 58 -4.68 9.19 -1.32
CA VAL A 58 -5.40 9.54 -2.56
C VAL A 58 -4.94 10.90 -3.09
N ASN A 59 -4.80 11.91 -2.23
CA ASN A 59 -4.32 13.23 -2.62
C ASN A 59 -2.91 13.18 -3.23
N LEU A 60 -1.99 12.45 -2.60
CA LEU A 60 -0.63 12.27 -3.13
C LEU A 60 -0.65 11.62 -4.52
N PHE A 61 -1.35 10.51 -4.69
CA PHE A 61 -1.39 9.80 -5.97
C PHE A 61 -2.13 10.57 -7.07
N ASN A 62 -3.11 11.40 -6.71
CA ASN A 62 -3.72 12.34 -7.65
C ASN A 62 -2.71 13.38 -8.15
N TRP A 63 -1.86 13.94 -7.28
CA TRP A 63 -0.79 14.87 -7.70
C TRP A 63 0.27 14.17 -8.54
N ILE A 64 0.69 12.96 -8.17
CA ILE A 64 1.61 12.16 -8.98
C ILE A 64 1.05 11.96 -10.39
N ARG A 65 -0.23 11.65 -10.53
CA ARG A 65 -0.86 11.39 -11.83
C ARG A 65 -1.10 12.65 -12.65
N ASN A 66 -1.60 13.73 -12.01
CA ASN A 66 -2.16 14.89 -12.71
C ASN A 66 -1.10 15.97 -13.02
N ASP A 67 -0.09 16.11 -12.15
CA ASP A 67 0.99 17.10 -12.31
C ASP A 67 2.30 16.57 -11.70
N PRO A 68 2.88 15.51 -12.27
CA PRO A 68 4.12 14.92 -11.78
C PRO A 68 5.30 15.89 -11.83
N GLU A 69 5.32 16.81 -12.80
CA GLU A 69 6.41 17.78 -12.94
C GLU A 69 6.47 18.74 -11.76
N ARG A 70 5.32 19.28 -11.37
CA ARG A 70 5.23 20.17 -10.22
C ARG A 70 5.63 19.48 -8.93
N LEU A 71 5.13 18.24 -8.72
CA LEU A 71 5.44 17.47 -7.52
C LEU A 71 6.92 17.06 -7.49
N ALA A 72 7.44 16.50 -8.57
CA ALA A 72 8.84 16.10 -8.66
C ALA A 72 9.79 17.27 -8.46
N ARG A 73 9.47 18.44 -9.06
CA ARG A 73 10.23 19.68 -8.88
C ARG A 73 10.19 20.16 -7.42
N ALA A 74 9.04 20.12 -6.76
CA ALA A 74 8.92 20.49 -5.36
C ALA A 74 9.77 19.57 -4.47
N ILE A 75 9.72 18.26 -4.71
CA ILE A 75 10.53 17.27 -3.99
C ILE A 75 12.03 17.50 -4.24
N TYR A 76 12.42 17.73 -5.49
CA TYR A 76 13.81 17.97 -5.89
C TYR A 76 14.45 19.15 -5.13
N TRP A 77 13.70 20.26 -4.96
CA TRP A 77 14.16 21.44 -4.25
C TRP A 77 13.92 21.42 -2.75
N THR A 78 13.25 20.39 -2.23
CA THR A 78 13.05 20.21 -0.80
C THR A 78 14.29 19.54 -0.18
N PRO A 79 15.04 20.24 0.70
CA PRO A 79 16.23 19.67 1.29
C PRO A 79 15.91 18.52 2.24
N TYR A 80 16.77 17.52 2.29
CA TYR A 80 16.70 16.46 3.29
C TYR A 80 17.16 17.02 4.64
N ALA A 81 16.26 17.66 5.37
CA ALA A 81 16.57 18.40 6.57
C ALA A 81 15.54 18.16 7.68
N ARG A 82 16.01 18.18 8.93
CA ARG A 82 15.17 17.94 10.12
C ARG A 82 14.08 19.01 10.27
N ASP A 83 14.38 20.28 10.05
CA ASP A 83 13.39 21.35 10.16
C ASP A 83 12.29 21.26 9.09
N VAL A 84 12.63 20.80 7.88
CA VAL A 84 11.63 20.48 6.84
C VAL A 84 10.70 19.37 7.32
N TYR A 85 11.26 18.29 7.86
CA TYR A 85 10.49 17.18 8.43
C TYR A 85 9.59 17.63 9.59
N ASP A 86 10.13 18.45 10.49
CA ASP A 86 9.41 18.96 11.65
C ASP A 86 8.25 19.88 11.25
N ARG A 87 8.46 20.74 10.25
CA ARG A 87 7.40 21.60 9.67
C ARG A 87 6.30 20.78 9.01
N ALA A 88 6.64 19.76 8.23
CA ALA A 88 5.68 18.88 7.59
C ALA A 88 4.80 18.13 8.61
N TRP A 89 5.33 17.84 9.81
CA TRP A 89 4.54 17.28 10.91
C TRP A 89 3.67 18.33 11.59
N ALA A 90 4.18 19.52 11.84
CA ALA A 90 3.42 20.62 12.45
C ALA A 90 2.22 21.03 11.59
N ALA A 91 2.38 21.02 10.27
CA ALA A 91 1.34 21.41 9.31
C ALA A 91 0.28 20.30 9.07
N GLN A 92 0.45 19.09 9.60
CA GLN A 92 -0.38 17.92 9.28
C GLN A 92 -1.90 18.15 9.38
N HIS A 93 -2.35 18.96 10.33
CA HIS A 93 -3.77 19.22 10.60
C HIS A 93 -4.23 20.62 10.20
N THR A 94 -3.31 21.50 9.83
CA THR A 94 -3.59 22.91 9.56
C THR A 94 -3.40 23.29 8.09
N GLU A 95 -2.61 22.52 7.33
CA GLU A 95 -2.41 22.80 5.91
C GLU A 95 -3.66 22.47 5.09
N THR A 96 -4.15 23.45 4.37
CA THR A 96 -5.37 23.37 3.55
C THR A 96 -5.10 23.26 2.06
N ASP A 97 -3.93 23.72 1.57
CA ASP A 97 -3.56 23.55 0.16
C ASP A 97 -3.33 22.05 -0.15
N PRO A 98 -4.11 21.45 -1.06
CA PRO A 98 -3.95 20.04 -1.40
C PRO A 98 -2.56 19.69 -1.93
N PHE A 99 -1.91 20.60 -2.66
CA PHE A 99 -0.56 20.36 -3.17
C PHE A 99 0.47 20.32 -2.04
N GLN A 100 0.47 21.33 -1.16
CA GLN A 100 1.38 21.36 -0.02
C GLN A 100 1.16 20.17 0.92
N ARG A 101 -0.11 19.77 1.14
CA ARG A 101 -0.44 18.55 1.89
C ARG A 101 0.18 17.30 1.26
N ALA A 102 0.20 17.18 -0.06
CA ALA A 102 0.83 16.06 -0.74
C ALA A 102 2.35 16.06 -0.55
N VAL A 103 3.00 17.22 -0.68
CA VAL A 103 4.44 17.39 -0.43
C VAL A 103 4.78 17.04 1.04
N ASP A 104 4.03 17.59 2.00
CA ASP A 104 4.26 17.34 3.42
C ASP A 104 4.02 15.86 3.80
N PHE A 105 3.00 15.25 3.23
CA PHE A 105 2.76 13.82 3.42
C PHE A 105 3.92 12.98 2.87
N TYR A 106 4.41 13.33 1.68
CA TYR A 106 5.56 12.67 1.08
C TYR A 106 6.82 12.80 1.94
N VAL A 107 7.11 14.00 2.45
CA VAL A 107 8.22 14.28 3.37
C VAL A 107 8.11 13.40 4.62
N ARG A 108 6.93 13.37 5.27
CA ARG A 108 6.72 12.54 6.47
C ARG A 108 6.97 11.06 6.23
N MET A 109 6.48 10.54 5.10
CA MET A 109 6.63 9.12 4.77
C MET A 109 8.07 8.76 4.39
N MET A 110 8.78 9.64 3.70
CA MET A 110 10.11 9.33 3.18
C MET A 110 11.25 9.63 4.16
N MET A 111 11.11 10.64 5.02
CA MET A 111 12.15 11.08 5.95
C MET A 111 11.98 10.52 7.37
N GLY A 112 10.86 9.85 7.69
CA GLY A 112 10.57 9.30 9.01
C GLY A 112 11.18 7.92 9.27
N HIS A 113 11.48 7.65 10.55
CA HIS A 113 11.75 6.29 11.03
C HIS A 113 10.45 5.55 11.33
N GLY A 114 10.28 4.36 10.74
CA GLY A 114 9.08 3.57 10.94
C GLY A 114 7.86 4.25 10.30
N PHE A 115 7.17 3.52 9.47
CA PHE A 115 6.12 4.08 8.64
C PHE A 115 4.81 4.04 9.42
N ARG A 116 4.33 5.20 9.86
CA ARG A 116 3.03 5.36 10.55
C ARG A 116 2.26 6.51 9.94
N THR A 117 0.96 6.32 9.78
CA THR A 117 0.04 7.37 9.34
C THR A 117 -0.95 7.79 10.42
N THR A 118 -0.77 7.32 11.66
CA THR A 118 -1.63 7.60 12.81
C THR A 118 -1.73 9.06 13.24
N GLY A 119 -0.85 9.92 12.74
CA GLY A 119 -0.74 11.30 13.21
C GLY A 119 0.29 11.50 14.33
N GLU A 120 0.84 10.43 14.88
CA GLU A 120 1.93 10.50 15.85
C GLU A 120 3.26 10.69 15.12
N LYS A 121 4.01 11.74 15.51
CA LYS A 121 5.32 12.02 14.94
C LYS A 121 6.30 10.91 15.30
N VAL A 122 6.95 10.35 14.28
CA VAL A 122 8.07 9.43 14.43
C VAL A 122 9.40 10.17 14.28
N GLY A 123 10.51 9.54 14.66
CA GLY A 123 11.83 10.16 14.56
C GLY A 123 12.21 10.48 13.11
N TRP A 124 12.90 11.59 12.89
CA TRP A 124 13.52 11.89 11.60
C TRP A 124 14.69 10.93 11.36
N LYS A 125 14.71 10.32 10.18
CA LYS A 125 15.74 9.36 9.81
C LYS A 125 17.00 10.10 9.34
N ASN A 126 18.08 10.01 10.12
CA ASN A 126 19.39 10.47 9.71
C ASN A 126 20.42 9.35 9.84
N ASP A 127 21.34 9.32 8.90
CA ASP A 127 22.45 8.38 8.90
C ASP A 127 23.65 9.05 9.58
N VAL A 128 24.11 8.49 10.70
CA VAL A 128 25.25 8.99 11.47
C VAL A 128 26.51 8.17 11.14
N GLN A 129 26.33 6.87 10.94
CA GLN A 129 27.36 5.94 10.52
C GLN A 129 26.79 5.06 9.41
N GLY A 130 27.12 5.37 8.18
CA GLY A 130 26.81 4.54 7.02
C GLY A 130 28.00 3.64 6.68
N ARG A 131 27.73 2.41 6.24
CA ARG A 131 28.77 1.55 5.64
C ARG A 131 29.24 2.08 4.29
N GLU A 132 28.41 2.93 3.65
CA GLU A 132 28.61 3.57 2.36
C GLU A 132 28.10 5.02 2.40
N ALA A 133 27.66 5.58 1.28
CA ALA A 133 27.05 6.90 1.22
C ALA A 133 25.76 6.99 2.08
N ALA A 134 25.42 8.19 2.55
CA ALA A 134 24.21 8.47 3.35
C ALA A 134 22.95 7.88 2.70
N TYR A 135 22.47 6.79 3.25
CA TYR A 135 21.43 5.94 2.64
C TYR A 135 20.10 6.70 2.50
N ALA A 136 19.66 7.40 3.56
CA ALA A 136 18.37 8.05 3.58
C ALA A 136 18.34 9.28 2.65
N ALA A 137 19.36 10.14 2.74
CA ALA A 137 19.50 11.30 1.87
C ALA A 137 19.75 10.91 0.42
N GLY A 138 20.61 9.90 0.18
CA GLY A 138 20.83 9.37 -1.17
C GLY A 138 19.59 8.77 -1.82
N TYR A 139 18.72 8.14 -1.03
CA TYR A 139 17.43 7.65 -1.51
C TYR A 139 16.48 8.82 -1.84
N TRP A 140 16.43 9.86 -1.00
CA TRP A 140 15.65 11.07 -1.24
C TRP A 140 15.97 11.71 -2.59
N CYS A 141 17.24 11.81 -2.94
CA CYS A 141 17.68 12.39 -4.22
C CYS A 141 17.14 11.67 -5.46
N LYS A 142 16.76 10.39 -5.33
CA LYS A 142 16.20 9.57 -6.42
C LYS A 142 14.68 9.63 -6.53
N THR A 143 14.01 10.22 -5.55
CA THR A 143 12.54 10.20 -5.48
C THR A 143 11.84 11.00 -6.59
N PRO A 144 12.38 12.13 -7.13
CA PRO A 144 11.77 12.80 -8.27
C PRO A 144 11.59 11.90 -9.49
N GLU A 145 12.57 11.06 -9.79
CA GLU A 145 12.49 10.10 -10.90
C GLU A 145 11.40 9.03 -10.66
N VAL A 146 11.26 8.57 -9.41
CA VAL A 146 10.21 7.62 -9.04
C VAL A 146 8.82 8.22 -9.22
N VAL A 147 8.65 9.53 -8.99
CA VAL A 147 7.38 10.23 -9.24
C VAL A 147 6.99 10.15 -10.72
N TYR A 148 7.91 10.39 -11.64
CA TYR A 148 7.64 10.29 -13.08
C TYR A 148 7.28 8.86 -13.51
N GLN A 149 8.02 7.86 -13.03
CA GLN A 149 7.72 6.46 -13.32
C GLN A 149 6.34 6.05 -12.79
N ALA A 150 5.98 6.52 -11.59
CA ALA A 150 4.67 6.27 -11.00
C ALA A 150 3.54 6.96 -11.78
N ALA A 151 3.76 8.20 -12.22
CA ALA A 151 2.80 8.95 -13.04
C ALA A 151 2.48 8.21 -14.34
N GLU A 152 3.51 7.73 -15.05
CA GLU A 152 3.31 6.96 -16.28
C GLU A 152 2.55 5.66 -16.01
N ARG A 153 2.85 4.95 -14.90
CA ARG A 153 2.11 3.73 -14.53
C ARG A 153 0.65 4.01 -14.16
N LEU A 154 0.36 5.16 -13.58
CA LEU A 154 -0.99 5.56 -13.17
C LEU A 154 -1.86 6.09 -14.32
N ARG A 155 -1.33 6.30 -15.52
CA ARG A 155 -2.14 6.69 -16.67
C ARG A 155 -3.19 5.62 -16.97
N GLY A 156 -4.46 6.02 -17.00
CA GLY A 156 -5.59 5.11 -17.21
C GLY A 156 -6.06 4.36 -15.96
N VAL A 157 -5.38 4.50 -14.80
CA VAL A 157 -5.84 3.94 -13.54
C VAL A 157 -6.90 4.87 -12.91
N GLN A 158 -8.01 4.30 -12.48
CA GLN A 158 -9.05 5.00 -11.72
C GLN A 158 -8.63 5.06 -10.25
N ILE A 159 -8.72 6.24 -9.63
CA ILE A 159 -8.39 6.45 -8.22
C ILE A 159 -9.64 6.85 -7.47
N GLU A 160 -10.03 6.08 -6.46
CA GLU A 160 -11.21 6.29 -5.63
C GLU A 160 -10.78 6.63 -4.18
N ASN A 161 -11.68 7.29 -3.44
CA ASN A 161 -11.55 7.53 -2.01
C ASN A 161 -12.87 7.21 -1.32
N ARG A 162 -13.14 5.93 -1.11
CA ARG A 162 -14.39 5.44 -0.56
C ARG A 162 -14.19 4.29 0.42
N PRO A 163 -15.18 3.94 1.25
CA PRO A 163 -15.16 2.70 2.01
C PRO A 163 -14.96 1.49 1.09
N ALA A 164 -13.98 0.64 1.41
CA ALA A 164 -13.60 -0.50 0.59
C ALA A 164 -14.78 -1.44 0.29
N VAL A 165 -15.64 -1.69 1.28
CA VAL A 165 -16.82 -2.57 1.15
C VAL A 165 -17.82 -2.06 0.10
N GLU A 166 -18.01 -0.74 -0.02
CA GLU A 166 -18.85 -0.15 -1.06
C GLU A 166 -18.31 -0.46 -2.46
N LEU A 167 -17.00 -0.30 -2.64
CA LEU A 167 -16.37 -0.59 -3.93
C LEU A 167 -16.39 -2.06 -4.26
N ILE A 168 -16.09 -2.95 -3.31
CA ILE A 168 -16.15 -4.40 -3.50
C ILE A 168 -17.54 -4.80 -3.98
N ARG A 169 -18.61 -4.28 -3.37
CA ARG A 169 -19.99 -4.54 -3.79
C ARG A 169 -20.32 -3.98 -5.17
N ARG A 170 -19.81 -2.77 -5.51
CA ARG A 170 -20.00 -2.14 -6.83
C ARG A 170 -19.27 -2.90 -7.94
N PHE A 171 -18.10 -3.47 -7.63
CA PHE A 171 -17.26 -4.20 -8.58
C PHE A 171 -17.59 -5.70 -8.63
N ASN A 172 -18.74 -6.14 -8.15
CA ASN A 172 -19.14 -7.55 -8.07
C ASN A 172 -19.48 -8.16 -9.44
N PHE A 173 -18.44 -8.42 -10.25
CA PHE A 173 -18.52 -9.05 -11.57
C PHE A 173 -17.53 -10.21 -11.69
N PRO A 174 -17.86 -11.28 -12.48
CA PRO A 174 -17.03 -12.49 -12.57
C PRO A 174 -15.61 -12.27 -13.11
N ASN A 175 -15.40 -11.23 -13.91
CA ASN A 175 -14.12 -10.91 -14.57
C ASN A 175 -13.30 -9.83 -13.84
N VAL A 176 -13.67 -9.47 -12.61
CA VAL A 176 -12.94 -8.54 -11.75
C VAL A 176 -12.13 -9.32 -10.73
N LEU A 177 -10.82 -9.16 -10.77
CA LEU A 177 -9.92 -9.59 -9.68
C LEU A 177 -9.88 -8.54 -8.60
N ILE A 178 -10.15 -8.93 -7.36
CA ILE A 178 -9.93 -8.10 -6.18
C ILE A 178 -8.67 -8.58 -5.45
N TYR A 179 -7.70 -7.68 -5.25
CA TYR A 179 -6.62 -7.88 -4.31
C TYR A 179 -6.84 -6.97 -3.10
N ALA A 180 -7.13 -7.55 -1.94
CA ALA A 180 -7.39 -6.85 -0.69
C ALA A 180 -6.23 -7.03 0.30
N ASP A 181 -5.64 -5.92 0.75
CA ASP A 181 -4.57 -5.85 1.76
C ASP A 181 -4.97 -4.84 2.86
N PRO A 182 -5.99 -5.19 3.69
CA PRO A 182 -6.51 -4.28 4.70
C PRO A 182 -5.48 -4.01 5.81
N PRO A 183 -5.63 -2.93 6.62
CA PRO A 183 -4.96 -2.84 7.91
C PRO A 183 -5.24 -4.10 8.72
N TYR A 184 -4.19 -4.87 9.08
CA TYR A 184 -4.37 -6.15 9.75
C TYR A 184 -4.98 -6.02 11.15
N LEU A 185 -5.58 -7.08 11.65
CA LEU A 185 -6.16 -7.13 12.99
C LEU A 185 -5.17 -6.64 14.06
N LEU A 186 -5.63 -5.81 14.99
CA LEU A 186 -4.79 -5.23 16.03
C LEU A 186 -4.16 -6.28 16.95
N GLU A 187 -4.82 -7.43 17.12
CA GLU A 187 -4.32 -8.55 17.89
C GLU A 187 -3.12 -9.27 17.24
N THR A 188 -3.00 -9.18 15.91
CA THR A 188 -1.90 -9.81 15.17
C THR A 188 -0.69 -8.92 14.99
N ARG A 189 -0.73 -7.65 15.40
CA ARG A 189 0.35 -6.67 15.21
C ARG A 189 0.58 -5.79 16.43
N HIS A 190 1.73 -5.11 16.49
CA HIS A 190 2.07 -4.21 17.58
C HIS A 190 1.52 -2.79 17.31
N GLY A 191 0.40 -2.48 17.95
CA GLY A 191 -0.17 -1.13 17.99
C GLY A 191 -0.73 -0.61 16.67
N LYS A 192 -1.29 0.58 16.73
CA LYS A 192 -1.86 1.30 15.58
C LYS A 192 -0.77 1.81 14.65
N GLN A 193 -0.96 1.65 13.36
CA GLN A 193 -0.01 2.09 12.33
C GLN A 193 -0.68 2.97 11.26
N TYR A 194 -2.00 2.82 11.09
CA TYR A 194 -2.76 3.49 10.05
C TYR A 194 -3.63 4.61 10.61
N ARG A 195 -3.85 5.65 9.81
CA ARG A 195 -4.81 6.70 10.12
C ARG A 195 -6.24 6.16 10.13
N CYS A 196 -6.55 5.30 9.18
CA CYS A 196 -7.83 4.63 9.02
C CYS A 196 -7.68 3.17 9.44
N GLU A 197 -7.66 2.93 10.75
CA GLU A 197 -7.65 1.57 11.31
C GLU A 197 -9.00 0.90 11.13
N MET A 198 -9.00 -0.43 11.04
CA MET A 198 -10.21 -1.24 10.98
C MET A 198 -10.52 -1.86 12.33
N SER A 199 -11.78 -1.81 12.73
CA SER A 199 -12.31 -2.56 13.88
C SER A 199 -12.57 -4.02 13.49
N GLN A 200 -12.76 -4.90 14.47
CA GLN A 200 -13.16 -6.29 14.19
C GLN A 200 -14.45 -6.38 13.35
N LYS A 201 -15.42 -5.47 13.60
CA LYS A 201 -16.64 -5.39 12.80
C LYS A 201 -16.34 -5.05 11.34
N ASP A 202 -15.41 -4.10 11.08
CA ASP A 202 -15.04 -3.75 9.71
C ASP A 202 -14.40 -4.92 8.98
N HIS A 203 -13.63 -5.76 9.68
CA HIS A 203 -13.07 -7.00 9.12
C HIS A 203 -14.18 -8.01 8.78
N VAL A 204 -15.18 -8.20 9.64
CA VAL A 204 -16.34 -9.07 9.35
C VAL A 204 -17.09 -8.57 8.13
N ASP A 205 -17.42 -7.27 8.07
CA ASP A 205 -18.12 -6.66 6.94
C ASP A 205 -17.31 -6.79 5.62
N LEU A 206 -15.98 -6.70 5.70
CA LEU A 206 -15.07 -6.93 4.58
C LEU A 206 -15.10 -8.39 4.11
N LEU A 207 -14.95 -9.34 5.03
CA LEU A 207 -14.96 -10.78 4.72
C LEU A 207 -16.29 -11.20 4.06
N ASP A 208 -17.42 -10.70 4.55
CA ASP A 208 -18.73 -10.95 3.95
C ASP A 208 -18.83 -10.37 2.52
N ALA A 209 -18.30 -9.17 2.30
CA ALA A 209 -18.29 -8.58 0.97
C ALA A 209 -17.38 -9.34 -0.01
N LEU A 210 -16.22 -9.81 0.45
CA LEU A 210 -15.30 -10.60 -0.37
C LEU A 210 -15.86 -11.99 -0.70
N LYS A 211 -16.52 -12.66 0.26
CA LYS A 211 -17.20 -13.95 0.04
C LYS A 211 -18.35 -13.83 -0.96
N ALA A 212 -19.05 -12.70 -0.96
CA ALA A 212 -20.15 -12.44 -1.90
C ALA A 212 -19.68 -12.05 -3.31
N HIS A 213 -18.38 -11.78 -3.51
CA HIS A 213 -17.84 -11.39 -4.80
C HIS A 213 -17.87 -12.56 -5.79
N ARG A 214 -18.31 -12.28 -7.02
CA ARG A 214 -18.50 -13.31 -8.07
C ARG A 214 -17.24 -13.63 -8.86
N GLY A 215 -16.24 -12.77 -8.79
CA GLY A 215 -14.95 -12.91 -9.45
C GLY A 215 -13.86 -13.47 -8.51
N PRO A 216 -12.61 -13.54 -9.00
CA PRO A 216 -11.50 -13.97 -8.18
C PRO A 216 -11.16 -12.94 -7.09
N VAL A 217 -10.84 -13.44 -5.91
CA VAL A 217 -10.41 -12.65 -4.74
C VAL A 217 -9.11 -13.20 -4.20
N ILE A 218 -8.18 -12.31 -3.89
CA ILE A 218 -6.99 -12.57 -3.08
C ILE A 218 -7.01 -11.60 -1.91
N LEU A 219 -7.01 -12.14 -0.70
CA LEU A 219 -6.92 -11.40 0.55
C LEU A 219 -5.58 -11.69 1.20
N SER A 220 -4.81 -10.65 1.56
CA SER A 220 -3.58 -10.81 2.34
C SER A 220 -3.78 -10.42 3.80
N GLY A 221 -3.04 -11.08 4.69
CA GLY A 221 -3.11 -10.83 6.11
C GLY A 221 -2.12 -11.65 6.91
N TYR A 222 -2.16 -11.45 8.24
CA TYR A 222 -1.55 -12.39 9.17
C TYR A 222 -2.58 -13.44 9.58
N GLU A 223 -2.11 -14.64 9.86
CA GLU A 223 -2.91 -15.73 10.38
C GLU A 223 -3.77 -15.28 11.57
N SER A 224 -5.07 -15.61 11.53
CA SER A 224 -6.02 -15.31 12.60
C SER A 224 -7.22 -16.23 12.52
N ASP A 225 -7.74 -16.64 13.68
CA ASP A 225 -8.93 -17.50 13.76
C ASP A 225 -10.13 -16.88 13.03
N LEU A 226 -10.30 -15.55 13.14
CA LEU A 226 -11.37 -14.83 12.44
C LEU A 226 -11.34 -15.06 10.92
N TYR A 227 -10.16 -15.01 10.30
CA TYR A 227 -10.02 -15.16 8.86
C TYR A 227 -10.11 -16.63 8.45
N ASP A 228 -9.45 -17.51 9.17
CA ASP A 228 -9.42 -18.93 8.85
C ASP A 228 -10.82 -19.57 9.00
N ASP A 229 -11.58 -19.20 10.03
CA ASP A 229 -12.97 -19.66 10.21
C ASP A 229 -13.90 -19.09 9.12
N ALA A 230 -13.81 -17.77 8.84
CA ALA A 230 -14.68 -17.12 7.87
C ALA A 230 -14.42 -17.56 6.43
N LEU A 231 -13.18 -17.93 6.10
CA LEU A 231 -12.72 -18.29 4.76
C LEU A 231 -12.50 -19.81 4.59
N THR A 232 -13.16 -20.62 5.43
CA THR A 232 -13.13 -22.07 5.29
C THR A 232 -13.44 -22.50 3.85
N GLY A 233 -12.56 -23.31 3.27
CA GLY A 233 -12.67 -23.77 1.87
C GLY A 233 -11.99 -22.86 0.84
N TRP A 234 -11.43 -21.72 1.25
CA TRP A 234 -10.53 -20.96 0.38
C TRP A 234 -9.14 -21.58 0.35
N TYR A 235 -8.46 -21.45 -0.78
CA TYR A 235 -7.05 -21.82 -0.89
C TYR A 235 -6.18 -20.88 -0.07
N ARG A 236 -5.14 -21.43 0.54
CA ARG A 236 -4.22 -20.68 1.40
C ARG A 236 -2.78 -20.95 0.97
N ASP A 237 -1.99 -19.87 0.82
CA ASP A 237 -0.55 -19.96 0.65
C ASP A 237 0.16 -19.00 1.61
N GLU A 238 1.40 -19.31 1.96
CA GLU A 238 2.16 -18.58 2.97
C GLU A 238 3.55 -18.18 2.46
N ALA A 239 3.96 -16.95 2.76
CA ALA A 239 5.32 -16.51 2.57
C ALA A 239 5.93 -15.96 3.86
N THR A 240 7.23 -16.16 4.03
CA THR A 240 7.95 -15.57 5.16
C THR A 240 8.39 -14.16 4.79
N ALA A 241 7.81 -13.15 5.44
CA ALA A 241 8.25 -11.77 5.32
C ALA A 241 9.19 -11.40 6.47
N ILE A 242 10.24 -10.65 6.17
CA ILE A 242 11.08 -10.03 7.19
C ILE A 242 10.41 -8.70 7.56
N ALA A 243 9.80 -8.65 8.74
CA ALA A 243 9.25 -7.39 9.27
C ALA A 243 10.38 -6.38 9.54
N GLN A 244 10.05 -5.10 9.56
CA GLN A 244 11.00 -4.00 9.82
C GLN A 244 11.76 -4.15 11.17
N THR A 245 11.20 -4.91 12.10
CA THR A 245 11.80 -5.25 13.40
C THR A 245 12.72 -6.47 13.35
N ALA A 246 13.13 -6.94 12.16
CA ALA A 246 13.87 -8.20 11.95
C ALA A 246 13.14 -9.47 12.44
N THR A 247 11.88 -9.37 12.85
CA THR A 247 11.06 -10.52 13.23
C THR A 247 10.51 -11.17 11.96
N LYS A 248 10.77 -12.44 11.77
CA LYS A 248 10.12 -13.21 10.69
C LYS A 248 8.63 -13.31 10.99
N ARG A 249 7.80 -12.88 10.06
CA ARG A 249 6.35 -13.03 10.13
C ARG A 249 5.86 -13.78 8.90
N LYS A 250 4.85 -14.57 9.10
CA LYS A 250 4.17 -15.27 8.01
C LYS A 250 3.10 -14.35 7.43
N GLU A 251 3.24 -14.02 6.17
CA GLU A 251 2.19 -13.42 5.36
C GLU A 251 1.36 -14.53 4.76
N VAL A 252 0.05 -14.42 4.85
CA VAL A 252 -0.92 -15.41 4.33
C VAL A 252 -1.73 -14.79 3.21
N LEU A 253 -1.95 -15.54 2.15
CA LEU A 253 -2.93 -15.25 1.12
C LEU A 253 -4.08 -16.24 1.23
N TRP A 254 -5.32 -15.72 1.26
CA TRP A 254 -6.54 -16.51 1.08
C TRP A 254 -7.13 -16.20 -0.30
N MET A 255 -7.48 -17.25 -1.05
CA MET A 255 -7.97 -17.17 -2.41
C MET A 255 -9.26 -17.99 -2.58
N ASN A 256 -10.31 -17.40 -3.18
CA ASN A 256 -11.57 -18.11 -3.45
C ASN A 256 -11.53 -19.01 -4.69
N PHE A 257 -10.34 -19.23 -5.24
CA PHE A 257 -10.08 -20.08 -6.42
C PHE A 257 -8.79 -20.85 -6.22
N GLU A 258 -8.62 -21.95 -6.98
CA GLU A 258 -7.36 -22.69 -7.01
C GLU A 258 -6.33 -21.94 -7.85
N PRO A 259 -5.19 -21.53 -7.28
CA PRO A 259 -4.15 -20.83 -8.02
C PRO A 259 -3.55 -21.75 -9.09
N GLN A 260 -3.50 -21.27 -10.34
CA GLN A 260 -2.91 -22.03 -11.45
C GLN A 260 -1.38 -21.93 -11.37
N GLY A 261 -0.73 -23.10 -11.26
CA GLY A 261 0.71 -23.26 -11.54
C GLY A 261 1.63 -22.61 -10.52
N ILE A 262 1.46 -22.92 -9.23
CA ILE A 262 2.62 -22.90 -8.32
C ILE A 262 3.49 -24.11 -8.74
N GLN A 263 4.34 -23.91 -9.77
CA GLN A 263 5.48 -24.80 -9.93
C GLN A 263 6.23 -24.76 -8.62
N GLU A 264 6.28 -25.93 -7.94
CA GLU A 264 7.21 -26.13 -6.83
C GLU A 264 8.57 -25.59 -7.30
N ARG A 265 8.96 -24.42 -6.79
CA ARG A 265 10.33 -23.97 -6.90
C ARG A 265 11.12 -24.92 -6.02
N MET A 266 11.55 -26.04 -6.61
CA MET A 266 12.60 -26.85 -6.01
C MET A 266 13.83 -25.95 -5.84
N PHE A 267 14.20 -25.77 -4.60
CA PHE A 267 15.43 -25.12 -4.16
C PHE A 267 16.63 -25.99 -4.51
#